data_364f4bc43bb0b036fadc7d0e9d8a7f5d
#
_entry.id   364f4bc43bb0b036fadc7d0e9d8a7f5d
#
_cell.length_a   1.000
_cell.length_b   1.000
_cell.length_c   1.000
_cell.angle_alpha   90.00
_cell.angle_beta   90.00
_cell.angle_gamma   90.00
#
_symmetry.space_group_name_H-M   'P 1'
#
loop_
_entity.id
_entity.type
_entity.pdbx_description
1 polymer ?
#
loop_
_entity_poly.entity_id
_entity_poly.type
_entity_poly.pdbx_seq_one_letter_code
_entity_poly.pdbx_strand_id
1 'polypeptide(L)'
;MNKIPAKVLNELNRQFNQELSAAHSYRALSLWCEGRNLKGFGRYFAKQAAEEQEHASKITAHILDRGGDPELMAIPAPKSAFKSLLEIAQHAQTMETENTKGIHQVYEAAQGAKDYPAQVLMHWFIAEQVEEEAWCLEMVERVQAATCAGGLSDLDRHIERYLEAGKGEES
;
A
#
# COMPACT_ATOMS: atom_id res chain seq x y z
N MET A 1 -7.38 7.84 -29.85
CA MET A 1 -6.66 7.61 -28.59
C MET A 1 -5.65 6.49 -28.81
N ASN A 2 -4.38 6.65 -28.48
CA ASN A 2 -3.41 5.57 -28.63
C ASN A 2 -3.72 4.45 -27.63
N LYS A 3 -3.89 3.22 -28.15
CA LYS A 3 -4.06 2.04 -27.29
C LYS A 3 -2.87 1.87 -26.36
N ILE A 4 -3.12 1.32 -25.19
CA ILE A 4 -2.06 0.94 -24.24
C ILE A 4 -1.20 -0.16 -24.92
N PRO A 5 0.13 -0.02 -24.97
CA PRO A 5 0.99 -1.09 -25.45
C PRO A 5 0.82 -2.37 -24.61
N ALA A 6 0.80 -3.54 -25.25
CA ALA A 6 0.48 -4.81 -24.55
C ALA A 6 1.35 -5.06 -23.30
N LYS A 7 2.65 -4.77 -23.37
CA LYS A 7 3.56 -4.91 -22.23
C LYS A 7 3.15 -3.99 -21.06
N VAL A 8 2.77 -2.75 -21.36
CA VAL A 8 2.32 -1.78 -20.33
C VAL A 8 0.99 -2.22 -19.72
N LEU A 9 0.05 -2.68 -20.55
CA LEU A 9 -1.24 -3.19 -20.07
C LEU A 9 -1.06 -4.39 -19.14
N ASN A 10 -0.17 -5.32 -19.47
CA ASN A 10 0.12 -6.48 -18.63
C ASN A 10 0.68 -6.05 -17.27
N GLU A 11 1.59 -5.09 -17.23
CA GLU A 11 2.17 -4.58 -15.98
C GLU A 11 1.14 -3.78 -15.17
N LEU A 12 0.29 -2.98 -15.81
CA LEU A 12 -0.82 -2.30 -15.14
C LEU A 12 -1.80 -3.30 -14.52
N ASN A 13 -2.17 -4.37 -15.25
CA ASN A 13 -3.01 -5.44 -14.75
C ASN A 13 -2.38 -6.17 -13.56
N ARG A 14 -1.09 -6.48 -13.64
CA ARG A 14 -0.36 -7.07 -12.51
C ARG A 14 -0.38 -6.14 -11.30
N GLN A 15 -0.10 -4.85 -11.50
CA GLN A 15 0.01 -3.89 -10.41
C GLN A 15 -1.34 -3.66 -9.70
N PHE A 16 -2.45 -3.42 -10.41
CA PHE A 16 -3.71 -3.20 -9.69
C PHE A 16 -4.17 -4.44 -8.92
N ASN A 17 -3.85 -5.65 -9.38
CA ASN A 17 -4.11 -6.86 -8.60
C ASN A 17 -3.17 -6.98 -7.39
N GLN A 18 -1.95 -6.43 -7.46
CA GLN A 18 -1.07 -6.32 -6.30
C GLN A 18 -1.64 -5.35 -5.26
N GLU A 19 -2.18 -4.19 -5.67
CA GLU A 19 -2.86 -3.24 -4.76
C GLU A 19 -4.07 -3.91 -4.07
N LEU A 20 -4.89 -4.66 -4.82
CA LEU A 20 -6.01 -5.42 -4.22
C LEU A 20 -5.53 -6.48 -3.23
N SER A 21 -4.40 -7.12 -3.50
CA SER A 21 -3.77 -8.08 -2.58
C SER A 21 -3.22 -7.39 -1.34
N ALA A 22 -2.62 -6.20 -1.49
CA ALA A 22 -2.17 -5.36 -0.38
C ALA A 22 -3.35 -4.93 0.49
N ALA A 23 -4.45 -4.45 -0.11
CA ALA A 23 -5.68 -4.12 0.59
C ALA A 23 -6.20 -5.28 1.44
N HIS A 24 -6.21 -6.50 0.88
CA HIS A 24 -6.63 -7.70 1.60
C HIS A 24 -5.69 -8.05 2.75
N SER A 25 -4.40 -7.88 2.54
CA SER A 25 -3.37 -8.09 3.57
C SER A 25 -3.48 -7.08 4.70
N TYR A 26 -3.60 -5.78 4.41
CA TYR A 26 -3.84 -4.74 5.41
C TYR A 26 -5.11 -4.99 6.22
N ARG A 27 -6.17 -5.51 5.57
CA ARG A 27 -7.37 -5.93 6.30
C ARG A 27 -7.10 -7.05 7.30
N ALA A 28 -6.24 -8.01 6.97
CA ALA A 28 -5.83 -9.06 7.91
C ALA A 28 -5.01 -8.50 9.08
N LEU A 29 -4.10 -7.54 8.84
CA LEU A 29 -3.35 -6.85 9.91
C LEU A 29 -4.30 -6.09 10.84
N SER A 30 -5.28 -5.37 10.29
CA SER A 30 -6.33 -4.67 11.05
C SER A 30 -7.06 -5.64 12.00
N LEU A 31 -7.57 -6.75 11.48
CA LEU A 31 -8.31 -7.74 12.28
C LEU A 31 -7.43 -8.39 13.35
N TRP A 32 -6.14 -8.62 13.08
CA TRP A 32 -5.22 -9.15 14.08
C TRP A 32 -5.04 -8.15 15.25
N CYS A 33 -4.88 -6.87 14.95
CA CYS A 33 -4.76 -5.80 15.94
C CYS A 33 -6.05 -5.64 16.76
N GLU A 34 -7.20 -5.61 16.09
CA GLU A 34 -8.52 -5.51 16.70
C GLU A 34 -8.77 -6.63 17.71
N GLY A 35 -8.43 -7.86 17.36
CA GLY A 35 -8.55 -9.04 18.23
C GLY A 35 -7.66 -9.01 19.48
N ARG A 36 -6.70 -8.06 19.55
CA ARG A 36 -5.76 -7.88 20.68
C ARG A 36 -5.91 -6.54 21.39
N ASN A 37 -7.03 -5.86 21.18
CA ASN A 37 -7.32 -4.53 21.73
C ASN A 37 -6.32 -3.43 21.34
N LEU A 38 -5.62 -3.61 20.23
CA LEU A 38 -4.77 -2.58 19.60
C LEU A 38 -5.64 -1.78 18.61
N LYS A 39 -6.55 -0.98 19.17
CA LYS A 39 -7.62 -0.33 18.39
C LYS A 39 -7.12 0.78 17.47
N GLY A 40 -6.05 1.48 17.87
CA GLY A 40 -5.41 2.50 17.06
C GLY A 40 -4.75 1.88 15.82
N PHE A 41 -3.92 0.86 16.01
CA PHE A 41 -3.35 0.11 14.89
C PHE A 41 -4.41 -0.58 14.02
N GLY A 42 -5.47 -1.10 14.64
CA GLY A 42 -6.59 -1.69 13.91
C GLY A 42 -7.25 -0.71 12.93
N ARG A 43 -7.53 0.52 13.39
CA ARG A 43 -8.08 1.58 12.52
C ARG A 43 -7.09 2.03 11.47
N TYR A 44 -5.82 2.21 11.85
CA TYR A 44 -4.77 2.59 10.91
C TYR A 44 -4.68 1.60 9.74
N PHE A 45 -4.55 0.30 10.01
CA PHE A 45 -4.49 -0.70 8.95
C PHE A 45 -5.80 -0.87 8.18
N ALA A 46 -6.96 -0.58 8.79
CA ALA A 46 -8.22 -0.53 8.06
C ALA A 46 -8.26 0.63 7.06
N LYS A 47 -7.68 1.79 7.41
CA LYS A 47 -7.52 2.94 6.52
C LYS A 47 -6.58 2.60 5.37
N GLN A 48 -5.41 2.01 5.66
CA GLN A 48 -4.48 1.55 4.62
C GLN A 48 -5.15 0.56 3.65
N ALA A 49 -5.95 -0.39 4.15
CA ALA A 49 -6.71 -1.29 3.28
C ALA A 49 -7.68 -0.56 2.33
N ALA A 50 -8.25 0.56 2.74
CA ALA A 50 -9.10 1.39 1.88
C ALA A 50 -8.28 2.19 0.86
N GLU A 51 -7.13 2.74 1.27
CA GLU A 51 -6.21 3.48 0.39
C GLU A 51 -5.69 2.58 -0.74
N GLU A 52 -5.34 1.32 -0.46
CA GLU A 52 -4.93 0.36 -1.48
C GLU A 52 -6.04 0.02 -2.49
N GLN A 53 -7.31 0.01 -2.06
CA GLN A 53 -8.44 -0.13 -2.99
C GLN A 53 -8.60 1.09 -3.90
N GLU A 54 -8.31 2.29 -3.39
CA GLU A 54 -8.30 3.52 -4.20
C GLU A 54 -7.14 3.50 -5.20
N HIS A 55 -5.95 3.01 -4.81
CA HIS A 55 -4.82 2.79 -5.70
C HIS A 55 -5.17 1.84 -6.85
N ALA A 56 -5.75 0.68 -6.54
CA ALA A 56 -6.24 -0.26 -7.56
C ALA A 56 -7.27 0.40 -8.49
N SER A 57 -8.20 1.18 -7.93
CA SER A 57 -9.23 1.89 -8.71
C SER A 57 -8.63 2.93 -9.65
N LYS A 58 -7.58 3.66 -9.21
CA LYS A 58 -6.88 4.65 -10.05
C LYS A 58 -6.21 3.99 -11.26
N ILE A 59 -5.60 2.81 -11.09
CA ILE A 59 -4.99 2.07 -12.20
C ILE A 59 -6.07 1.53 -13.15
N THR A 60 -7.14 0.94 -12.62
CA THR A 60 -8.22 0.39 -13.46
C THR A 60 -8.96 1.48 -14.24
N ALA A 61 -9.18 2.65 -13.64
CA ALA A 61 -9.72 3.81 -14.34
C ALA A 61 -8.84 4.21 -15.53
N HIS A 62 -7.52 4.30 -15.32
CA HIS A 62 -6.58 4.61 -16.40
C HIS A 62 -6.63 3.57 -17.55
N ILE A 63 -6.74 2.28 -17.22
CA ILE A 63 -6.88 1.22 -18.23
C ILE A 63 -8.15 1.41 -19.04
N LEU A 64 -9.30 1.60 -18.35
CA LEU A 64 -10.60 1.78 -18.98
C LEU A 64 -10.69 3.04 -19.85
N ASP A 65 -10.20 4.17 -19.34
CA ASP A 65 -10.18 5.46 -20.03
C ASP A 65 -9.38 5.39 -21.35
N ARG A 66 -8.46 4.46 -21.44
CA ARG A 66 -7.64 4.24 -22.64
C ARG A 66 -8.13 3.06 -23.50
N GLY A 67 -9.31 2.51 -23.19
CA GLY A 67 -9.94 1.43 -23.94
C GLY A 67 -9.23 0.08 -23.80
N GLY A 68 -8.56 -0.14 -22.67
CA GLY A 68 -8.03 -1.43 -22.25
C GLY A 68 -9.04 -2.19 -21.39
N ASP A 69 -8.77 -3.47 -21.15
CA ASP A 69 -9.60 -4.35 -20.32
C ASP A 69 -8.85 -4.70 -19.03
N PRO A 70 -9.32 -4.24 -17.84
CA PRO A 70 -8.78 -4.68 -16.57
C PRO A 70 -9.11 -6.16 -16.30
N GLU A 71 -8.12 -6.94 -15.89
CA GLU A 71 -8.26 -8.38 -15.61
C GLU A 71 -8.10 -8.66 -14.13
N LEU A 72 -9.20 -9.01 -13.43
CA LEU A 72 -9.16 -9.43 -12.03
C LEU A 72 -8.56 -10.84 -11.91
N MET A 73 -7.59 -10.98 -11.03
CA MET A 73 -6.94 -12.24 -10.71
C MET A 73 -7.37 -12.76 -9.33
N ALA A 74 -7.09 -14.04 -9.05
CA ALA A 74 -7.31 -14.60 -7.72
C ALA A 74 -6.36 -13.94 -6.70
N ILE A 75 -6.90 -13.51 -5.57
CA ILE A 75 -6.11 -12.98 -4.45
C ILE A 75 -5.82 -14.14 -3.49
N PRO A 76 -4.54 -14.44 -3.20
CA PRO A 76 -4.19 -15.47 -2.24
C PRO A 76 -4.60 -15.06 -0.81
N ALA A 77 -4.83 -16.06 0.06
CA ALA A 77 -5.08 -15.78 1.46
C ALA A 77 -3.89 -15.04 2.09
N PRO A 78 -4.12 -13.93 2.80
CA PRO A 78 -3.04 -13.15 3.40
C PRO A 78 -2.45 -13.86 4.60
N LYS A 79 -1.21 -13.52 4.96
CA LYS A 79 -0.65 -13.92 6.25
C LYS A 79 -1.52 -13.34 7.38
N SER A 80 -1.99 -14.20 8.28
CA SER A 80 -2.86 -13.82 9.41
C SER A 80 -2.30 -14.20 10.78
N ALA A 81 -1.23 -15.01 10.82
CA ALA A 81 -0.57 -15.44 12.05
C ALA A 81 0.70 -14.65 12.29
N PHE A 82 0.70 -13.83 13.36
CA PHE A 82 1.84 -13.01 13.79
C PHE A 82 2.07 -13.20 15.29
N LYS A 83 3.33 -13.11 15.73
CA LYS A 83 3.74 -13.29 17.13
C LYS A 83 3.71 -11.99 17.93
N SER A 84 3.85 -10.84 17.26
CA SER A 84 3.96 -9.53 17.91
C SER A 84 3.53 -8.41 16.98
N LEU A 85 3.29 -7.22 17.55
CA LEU A 85 3.04 -6.01 16.77
C LEU A 85 4.28 -5.60 15.95
N LEU A 86 5.49 -5.89 16.44
CA LEU A 86 6.70 -5.64 15.67
C LEU A 86 6.73 -6.47 14.38
N GLU A 87 6.33 -7.75 14.45
CA GLU A 87 6.24 -8.60 13.25
C GLU A 87 5.18 -8.07 12.27
N ILE A 88 4.09 -7.51 12.76
CA ILE A 88 3.07 -6.82 11.95
C ILE A 88 3.68 -5.60 11.23
N ALA A 89 4.36 -4.72 11.97
CA ALA A 89 4.98 -3.53 11.41
C ALA A 89 6.04 -3.86 10.34
N GLN A 90 6.88 -4.85 10.62
CA GLN A 90 7.89 -5.34 9.67
C GLN A 90 7.26 -6.00 8.44
N HIS A 91 6.11 -6.65 8.60
CA HIS A 91 5.39 -7.23 7.47
C HIS A 91 4.80 -6.14 6.58
N ALA A 92 4.19 -5.10 7.16
CA ALA A 92 3.73 -3.93 6.41
C ALA A 92 4.88 -3.28 5.63
N GLN A 93 6.02 -3.05 6.26
CA GLN A 93 7.22 -2.50 5.60
C GLN A 93 7.68 -3.36 4.41
N THR A 94 7.63 -4.69 4.55
CA THR A 94 7.98 -5.61 3.47
C THR A 94 6.99 -5.50 2.31
N MET A 95 5.69 -5.39 2.61
CA MET A 95 4.65 -5.23 1.60
C MET A 95 4.85 -3.95 0.78
N GLU A 96 5.14 -2.82 1.43
CA GLU A 96 5.38 -1.55 0.72
C GLU A 96 6.64 -1.61 -0.14
N THR A 97 7.72 -2.19 0.37
CA THR A 97 8.94 -2.38 -0.43
C THR A 97 8.68 -3.23 -1.68
N GLU A 98 7.84 -4.27 -1.60
CA GLU A 98 7.48 -5.09 -2.76
C GLU A 98 6.52 -4.32 -3.70
N ASN A 99 5.62 -3.50 -3.15
CA ASN A 99 4.74 -2.65 -3.94
C ASN A 99 5.53 -1.62 -4.75
N THR A 100 6.49 -0.94 -4.14
CA THR A 100 7.43 -0.02 -4.81
C THR A 100 8.12 -0.68 -6.01
N LYS A 101 8.62 -1.91 -5.83
CA LYS A 101 9.24 -2.66 -6.96
C LYS A 101 8.26 -2.88 -8.10
N GLY A 102 7.02 -3.23 -7.76
CA GLY A 102 5.96 -3.43 -8.74
C GLY A 102 5.64 -2.16 -9.54
N ILE A 103 5.53 -1.03 -8.86
CA ILE A 103 5.29 0.29 -9.46
C ILE A 103 6.44 0.68 -10.40
N HIS A 104 7.70 0.45 -9.98
CA HIS A 104 8.87 0.70 -10.82
C HIS A 104 8.84 -0.15 -12.09
N GLN A 105 8.41 -1.41 -12.04
CA GLN A 105 8.27 -2.27 -13.22
C GLN A 105 7.27 -1.71 -14.23
N VAL A 106 6.12 -1.18 -13.74
CA VAL A 106 5.15 -0.50 -14.62
C VAL A 106 5.78 0.74 -15.27
N TYR A 107 6.49 1.56 -14.48
CA TYR A 107 7.17 2.75 -14.99
C TYR A 107 8.21 2.42 -16.06
N GLU A 108 9.05 1.42 -15.82
CA GLU A 108 10.06 0.97 -16.79
C GLU A 108 9.43 0.44 -18.09
N ALA A 109 8.33 -0.31 -17.99
CA ALA A 109 7.58 -0.78 -19.15
C ALA A 109 7.00 0.39 -19.95
N ALA A 110 6.42 1.38 -19.26
CA ALA A 110 5.85 2.58 -19.86
C ALA A 110 6.95 3.44 -20.53
N GLN A 111 8.12 3.57 -19.89
CA GLN A 111 9.27 4.29 -20.43
C GLN A 111 9.78 3.62 -21.70
N GLY A 112 9.98 2.29 -21.66
CA GLY A 112 10.46 1.52 -22.81
C GLY A 112 9.50 1.56 -24.01
N ALA A 113 8.20 1.64 -23.74
CA ALA A 113 7.15 1.76 -24.77
C ALA A 113 6.85 3.21 -25.18
N LYS A 114 7.47 4.21 -24.56
CA LYS A 114 7.16 5.65 -24.71
C LYS A 114 5.69 5.97 -24.45
N ASP A 115 5.09 5.26 -23.51
CA ASP A 115 3.72 5.48 -23.06
C ASP A 115 3.70 6.58 -21.99
N TYR A 116 3.69 7.83 -22.45
CA TYR A 116 3.73 9.01 -21.56
C TYR A 116 2.55 9.08 -20.57
N PRO A 117 1.28 8.76 -20.95
CA PRO A 117 0.20 8.77 -19.98
C PRO A 117 0.41 7.77 -18.82
N ALA A 118 0.93 6.58 -19.08
CA ALA A 118 1.24 5.62 -18.03
C ALA A 118 2.43 6.08 -17.16
N GLN A 119 3.44 6.76 -17.75
CA GLN A 119 4.53 7.35 -16.98
C GLN A 119 4.00 8.44 -16.02
N VAL A 120 3.10 9.31 -16.48
CA VAL A 120 2.49 10.36 -15.63
C VAL A 120 1.68 9.73 -14.48
N LEU A 121 0.92 8.67 -14.76
CA LEU A 121 0.22 7.91 -13.70
C LEU A 121 1.22 7.38 -12.68
N MET A 122 2.30 6.74 -13.13
CA MET A 122 3.29 6.14 -12.24
C MET A 122 4.11 7.18 -11.46
N HIS A 123 4.27 8.41 -11.92
CA HIS A 123 4.90 9.47 -11.14
C HIS A 123 4.13 9.74 -9.83
N TRP A 124 2.80 9.72 -9.88
CA TRP A 124 1.99 9.84 -8.67
C TRP A 124 2.23 8.66 -7.71
N PHE A 125 2.19 7.42 -8.21
CA PHE A 125 2.45 6.24 -7.40
C PHE A 125 3.87 6.20 -6.80
N ILE A 126 4.88 6.65 -7.57
CA ILE A 126 6.27 6.73 -7.08
C ILE A 126 6.38 7.75 -5.94
N ALA A 127 5.69 8.90 -6.03
CA ALA A 127 5.66 9.88 -4.96
C ALA A 127 4.97 9.33 -3.70
N GLU A 128 3.83 8.67 -3.87
CA GLU A 128 3.08 8.01 -2.78
C GLU A 128 3.95 6.97 -2.05
N GLN A 129 4.69 6.13 -2.79
CA GLN A 129 5.55 5.10 -2.17
C GLN A 129 6.68 5.67 -1.31
N VAL A 130 7.16 6.88 -1.58
CA VAL A 130 8.14 7.54 -0.72
C VAL A 130 7.54 7.80 0.66
N GLU A 131 6.27 8.19 0.72
CA GLU A 131 5.56 8.43 1.98
C GLU A 131 5.22 7.11 2.68
N GLU A 132 4.68 6.12 1.95
CA GLU A 132 4.31 4.81 2.50
C GLU A 132 5.51 4.08 3.12
N GLU A 133 6.65 4.06 2.45
CA GLU A 133 7.87 3.47 2.99
C GLU A 133 8.38 4.23 4.23
N ALA A 134 8.30 5.56 4.23
CA ALA A 134 8.70 6.38 5.37
C ALA A 134 7.81 6.09 6.60
N TRP A 135 6.50 5.96 6.41
CA TRP A 135 5.58 5.63 7.51
C TRP A 135 5.79 4.22 8.06
N CYS A 136 6.03 3.25 7.19
CA CYS A 136 6.33 1.90 7.63
C CYS A 136 7.64 1.84 8.43
N LEU A 137 8.66 2.57 8.00
CA LEU A 137 9.92 2.69 8.75
C LEU A 137 9.68 3.31 10.13
N GLU A 138 8.99 4.45 10.18
CA GLU A 138 8.66 5.13 11.44
C GLU A 138 7.84 4.24 12.37
N MET A 139 6.86 3.50 11.84
CA MET A 139 6.06 2.55 12.61
C MET A 139 6.95 1.47 13.24
N VAL A 140 7.86 0.86 12.49
CA VAL A 140 8.79 -0.16 13.00
C VAL A 140 9.65 0.42 14.13
N GLU A 141 10.21 1.60 13.95
CA GLU A 141 11.06 2.26 14.97
C GLU A 141 10.27 2.58 16.25
N ARG A 142 9.04 3.12 16.12
CA ARG A 142 8.18 3.42 17.27
C ARG A 142 7.74 2.18 18.03
N VAL A 143 7.39 1.12 17.31
CA VAL A 143 7.02 -0.17 17.95
C VAL A 143 8.23 -0.78 18.67
N GLN A 144 9.43 -0.70 18.10
CA GLN A 144 10.65 -1.15 18.75
C GLN A 144 10.98 -0.34 20.02
N ALA A 145 10.73 0.94 20.01
CA ALA A 145 10.96 1.82 21.16
C ALA A 145 9.94 1.62 22.29
N ALA A 146 8.75 1.11 22.00
CA ALA A 146 7.68 0.85 22.97
C ALA A 146 7.92 -0.45 23.77
N THR A 147 8.94 -0.44 24.65
CA THR A 147 9.44 -1.64 25.36
C THR A 147 8.59 -2.07 26.58
N CYS A 148 7.60 -1.29 26.98
CA CYS A 148 6.70 -1.62 28.11
C CYS A 148 5.24 -1.50 27.72
N ALA A 149 4.37 -2.16 28.50
CA ALA A 149 2.93 -2.17 28.23
C ALA A 149 2.29 -0.77 28.20
N GLY A 150 2.77 0.15 29.02
CA GLY A 150 2.30 1.54 29.03
C GLY A 150 2.70 2.28 27.75
N GLY A 151 3.96 2.12 27.32
CA GLY A 151 4.44 2.71 26.07
C GLY A 151 3.70 2.17 24.84
N LEU A 152 3.40 0.87 24.80
CA LEU A 152 2.63 0.27 23.73
C LEU A 152 1.18 0.77 23.70
N SER A 153 0.54 0.91 24.88
CA SER A 153 -0.82 1.42 24.99
C SER A 153 -0.90 2.91 24.57
N ASP A 154 0.11 3.71 24.91
CA ASP A 154 0.19 5.09 24.47
C ASP A 154 0.41 5.20 22.95
N LEU A 155 1.33 4.40 22.42
CA LEU A 155 1.59 4.32 20.99
C LEU A 155 0.31 3.93 20.21
N ASP A 156 -0.39 2.88 20.64
CA ASP A 156 -1.64 2.46 20.00
C ASP A 156 -2.69 3.58 19.98
N ARG A 157 -2.80 4.33 21.08
CA ARG A 157 -3.76 5.44 21.19
C ARG A 157 -3.48 6.58 20.22
N HIS A 158 -2.21 6.78 19.85
CA HIS A 158 -1.74 7.94 19.09
C HIS A 158 -1.15 7.63 17.72
N ILE A 159 -1.11 6.36 17.31
CA ILE A 159 -0.41 5.94 16.09
C ILE A 159 -0.91 6.68 14.84
N GLU A 160 -2.20 6.86 14.67
CA GLU A 160 -2.78 7.58 13.55
C GLU A 160 -2.23 9.02 13.48
N ARG A 161 -2.22 9.73 14.60
CA ARG A 161 -1.71 11.10 14.67
C ARG A 161 -0.21 11.18 14.39
N TYR A 162 0.58 10.19 14.83
CA TYR A 162 2.02 10.18 14.60
C TYR A 162 2.35 9.99 13.13
N LEU A 163 1.63 9.11 12.43
CA LEU A 163 1.90 8.80 11.04
C LEU A 163 1.23 9.81 10.08
N GLU A 164 0.16 10.48 10.49
CA GLU A 164 -0.50 11.53 9.70
C GLU A 164 0.18 12.90 9.80
N ALA A 165 0.96 13.15 10.84
CA ALA A 165 1.69 14.42 11.01
C ALA A 165 2.75 14.66 9.91
N GLY A 166 3.09 13.65 9.12
CA GLY A 166 3.98 13.76 7.95
C GLY A 166 3.25 14.10 6.65
N LYS A 167 1.92 13.92 6.59
CA LYS A 167 1.13 14.40 5.44
C LYS A 167 1.00 15.93 5.57
N GLY A 168 1.88 16.66 4.87
CA GLY A 168 1.71 18.08 4.68
C GLY A 168 0.29 18.34 4.15
N GLU A 169 -0.36 19.39 4.67
CA GLU A 169 -1.62 19.90 4.13
C GLU A 169 -1.39 20.28 2.65
N GLU A 170 -1.60 19.34 1.75
CA GLU A 170 -1.79 19.66 0.34
C GLU A 170 -3.24 20.12 0.18
N SER A 171 -3.39 21.44 0.26
CA SER A 171 -4.58 22.19 -0.12
C SER A 171 -4.72 22.31 -1.65
#